data_dd4fbbb31ef73939129ec2f64335ffb3
#
_entry.id   dd4fbbb31ef73939129ec2f64335ffb3
#
_cell.length_a   1.000
_cell.length_b   1.000
_cell.length_c   1.000
_cell.angle_alpha   90.00
_cell.angle_beta   90.00
_cell.angle_gamma   90.00
#
_symmetry.space_group_name_H-M   'P 1'
#
loop_
_entity.id
_entity.type
_entity.pdbx_description
1 polymer ?
#
loop_
_entity_poly.entity_id
_entity_poly.type
_entity_poly.pdbx_seq_one_letter_code
_entity_poly.pdbx_strand_id
1 'polypeptide(L)'
;MLKRIFARMLLGVFAFGIIALSWPTVALGDGCFSIVVGKDASVDGYVIMAHNEDDAPPQIVNHRKVSRMQHPPHETVELLAGGELDQVEVTWAYIWSEMPGMLFSDSYINEWGVCIASDACPSREDQPELTDGGISYMLRRLVAERAKTAREGVTLAVELVDRFGYDAFGRTYIICDPDEGWFFCAVGGKHWLSRRIPDNEVAVVANSFTVHEVDLSDQTNFLTSEDIVDYAISRSWYDPESGSPFDFAAVYADPEVASDSSNYCRQWSGLRHVAGDSVPLSESLPFSVVPKNKLDAAAVVKILRDDYEGTELYQTSPETGSPDKTGLNTICNWTTQTSFVAQLRRGMPLDIGIVYWMCLSPPCASFYIPFHFGISTFPTGFASSGEQPSDDFYKEKVEAPFRADPSEAFWTFSNFYHKIASDYGNKIASVRVEVDGIEQRAFALHKPVEEVALELYSVDKAAAADTLANYSNGIYLSTLEAMARILGAK
;
A
#
# COMPACT_ATOMS: atom_id res chain seq x y z
N MET A 1 28.06 -7.32 83.24
CA MET A 1 29.14 -7.31 82.22
C MET A 1 28.48 -7.67 80.91
N LEU A 2 28.18 -6.66 80.16
CA LEU A 2 28.70 -6.29 78.80
C LEU A 2 28.72 -7.46 77.83
N LYS A 3 27.99 -7.46 76.74
CA LYS A 3 28.10 -6.55 75.59
C LYS A 3 26.90 -6.75 74.61
N ARG A 4 26.52 -5.62 74.03
CA ARG A 4 25.58 -5.44 72.94
C ARG A 4 25.98 -6.26 71.71
N ILE A 5 24.96 -6.82 70.99
CA ILE A 5 25.10 -7.07 69.55
C ILE A 5 23.75 -6.61 68.88
N PHE A 6 23.90 -5.60 68.03
CA PHE A 6 22.87 -5.05 67.17
C PHE A 6 22.55 -6.03 66.04
N ALA A 7 21.30 -6.41 65.92
CA ALA A 7 20.81 -7.05 64.69
C ALA A 7 20.18 -5.94 63.78
N ARG A 8 20.81 -5.69 62.66
CA ARG A 8 20.28 -4.86 61.59
C ARG A 8 19.22 -5.66 60.83
N MET A 9 17.98 -5.26 60.90
CA MET A 9 16.94 -5.65 59.98
C MET A 9 17.15 -4.90 58.65
N LEU A 10 17.52 -5.61 57.57
CA LEU A 10 17.44 -5.11 56.20
C LEU A 10 15.97 -5.21 55.74
N LEU A 11 15.28 -4.08 55.62
CA LEU A 11 14.05 -3.97 54.82
C LEU A 11 14.46 -4.03 53.35
N GLY A 12 14.18 -5.15 52.71
CA GLY A 12 14.19 -5.25 51.23
C GLY A 12 12.93 -4.57 50.69
N VAL A 13 13.09 -3.40 50.12
CA VAL A 13 12.07 -2.78 49.29
C VAL A 13 12.11 -3.48 47.94
N PHE A 14 11.16 -4.36 47.64
CA PHE A 14 10.91 -4.84 46.28
C PHE A 14 10.26 -3.70 45.53
N ALA A 15 11.03 -2.97 44.73
CA ALA A 15 10.51 -2.11 43.69
C ALA A 15 9.94 -3.01 42.58
N PHE A 16 8.62 -3.18 42.54
CA PHE A 16 7.95 -3.62 41.33
C PHE A 16 8.12 -2.52 40.29
N GLY A 17 9.07 -2.73 39.38
CA GLY A 17 9.11 -1.96 38.15
C GLY A 17 7.85 -2.29 37.33
N ILE A 18 6.90 -1.37 37.31
CA ILE A 18 5.85 -1.35 36.30
C ILE A 18 6.59 -1.06 35.00
N ILE A 19 6.83 -2.11 34.21
CA ILE A 19 7.15 -1.96 32.80
C ILE A 19 5.85 -1.46 32.20
N ALA A 20 5.73 -0.15 32.08
CA ALA A 20 4.75 0.45 31.19
C ALA A 20 5.19 -0.02 29.78
N LEU A 21 4.51 -1.03 29.25
CA LEU A 21 4.46 -1.29 27.83
C LEU A 21 3.92 0.02 27.22
N SER A 22 4.82 0.89 26.77
CA SER A 22 4.43 1.98 25.91
C SER A 22 3.94 1.34 24.62
N TRP A 23 2.63 1.31 24.44
CA TRP A 23 2.02 1.12 23.14
C TRP A 23 2.69 2.13 22.20
N PRO A 24 3.14 1.73 21.01
CA PRO A 24 3.62 2.72 20.06
C PRO A 24 2.46 3.69 19.82
N THR A 25 2.64 4.93 20.25
CA THR A 25 1.79 6.01 19.75
C THR A 25 1.93 5.95 18.24
N VAL A 26 0.82 5.78 17.53
CA VAL A 26 0.77 5.99 16.08
C VAL A 26 1.45 7.33 15.85
N ALA A 27 2.59 7.33 15.18
CA ALA A 27 3.33 8.55 14.96
C ALA A 27 2.45 9.44 14.07
N LEU A 28 2.17 10.65 14.54
CA LEU A 28 1.51 11.68 13.74
C LEU A 28 2.42 11.93 12.52
N GLY A 29 2.09 11.35 11.37
CA GLY A 29 2.90 11.45 10.16
C GLY A 29 2.75 10.29 9.17
N ASP A 30 2.25 9.15 9.62
CA ASP A 30 2.06 7.98 8.77
C ASP A 30 0.67 8.07 8.13
N GLY A 31 0.62 8.22 6.81
CA GLY A 31 -0.62 8.53 6.13
C GLY A 31 -0.77 7.89 4.76
N CYS A 32 -0.78 6.55 4.66
CA CYS A 32 -0.98 5.83 3.41
C CYS A 32 -2.27 6.27 2.68
N PHE A 33 -2.28 6.10 1.37
CA PHE A 33 -3.44 6.39 0.55
C PHE A 33 -3.56 5.36 -0.57
N SER A 34 -4.75 4.77 -0.72
CA SER A 34 -5.04 3.85 -1.83
C SER A 34 -6.25 4.29 -2.63
N ILE A 35 -6.19 4.02 -3.94
CA ILE A 35 -7.28 4.25 -4.89
C ILE A 35 -7.44 3.05 -5.82
N VAL A 36 -8.69 2.65 -6.06
CA VAL A 36 -9.03 1.62 -7.04
C VAL A 36 -10.06 2.17 -8.02
N VAL A 37 -9.72 2.04 -9.29
CA VAL A 37 -10.62 2.38 -10.40
C VAL A 37 -11.21 1.09 -10.95
N GLY A 38 -12.52 0.92 -10.86
CA GLY A 38 -13.22 -0.22 -11.44
C GLY A 38 -13.05 -0.26 -12.97
N LYS A 39 -13.13 -1.46 -13.54
CA LYS A 39 -12.84 -1.65 -14.97
C LYS A 39 -13.70 -0.80 -15.91
N ASP A 40 -14.97 -0.55 -15.56
CA ASP A 40 -15.88 0.27 -16.36
C ASP A 40 -15.73 1.77 -16.07
N ALA A 41 -15.02 2.13 -14.99
CA ALA A 41 -14.60 3.48 -14.65
C ALA A 41 -13.28 3.89 -15.30
N SER A 42 -12.51 2.95 -15.84
CA SER A 42 -11.26 3.21 -16.56
C SER A 42 -11.47 3.43 -18.06
N VAL A 43 -10.53 4.15 -18.69
CA VAL A 43 -10.62 4.49 -20.13
C VAL A 43 -10.60 3.24 -21.00
N ASP A 44 -9.72 2.29 -20.70
CA ASP A 44 -9.46 1.12 -21.54
C ASP A 44 -10.11 -0.17 -21.00
N GLY A 45 -11.00 -0.07 -20.01
CA GLY A 45 -11.80 -1.19 -19.53
C GLY A 45 -11.05 -2.22 -18.69
N TYR A 46 -10.08 -1.79 -17.86
CA TYR A 46 -9.34 -2.62 -16.92
C TYR A 46 -9.29 -1.98 -15.52
N VAL A 47 -9.01 -2.79 -14.51
CA VAL A 47 -8.84 -2.30 -13.15
C VAL A 47 -7.50 -1.58 -13.01
N ILE A 48 -7.52 -0.42 -12.35
CA ILE A 48 -6.32 0.30 -11.91
C ILE A 48 -6.31 0.32 -10.38
N MET A 49 -5.22 -0.15 -9.79
CA MET A 49 -4.97 -0.02 -8.36
C MET A 49 -3.75 0.88 -8.14
N ALA A 50 -3.84 1.79 -7.17
CA ALA A 50 -2.71 2.66 -6.86
C ALA A 50 -2.61 2.92 -5.36
N HIS A 51 -1.38 3.20 -4.91
CA HIS A 51 -1.07 3.33 -3.49
C HIS A 51 0.13 4.24 -3.25
N ASN A 52 0.05 5.06 -2.22
CA ASN A 52 1.17 5.74 -1.58
C ASN A 52 1.43 5.08 -0.23
N GLU A 53 2.62 4.56 -0.02
CA GLU A 53 3.05 4.04 1.28
C GLU A 53 3.83 5.10 2.02
N ASP A 54 3.31 5.50 3.16
CA ASP A 54 3.88 6.52 4.03
C ASP A 54 4.40 5.90 5.32
N ASP A 55 5.68 6.08 5.59
CA ASP A 55 6.33 5.61 6.83
C ASP A 55 7.63 6.38 7.12
N ALA A 56 7.99 6.48 8.39
CA ALA A 56 9.24 7.08 8.83
C ALA A 56 9.75 6.39 10.12
N PRO A 57 11.01 5.89 10.17
CA PRO A 57 12.05 5.98 9.11
C PRO A 57 11.80 5.08 7.90
N PRO A 58 12.62 5.20 6.83
CA PRO A 58 12.48 4.36 5.64
C PRO A 58 12.47 2.86 5.97
N GLN A 59 11.49 2.14 5.43
CA GLN A 59 11.35 0.69 5.56
C GLN A 59 11.41 0.01 4.19
N ILE A 60 10.85 0.64 3.14
CA ILE A 60 10.84 0.13 1.77
C ILE A 60 12.00 0.75 1.01
N VAL A 61 13.03 -0.01 0.77
CA VAL A 61 14.25 0.49 0.11
C VAL A 61 14.57 -0.22 -1.19
N ASN A 62 13.88 -1.32 -1.49
CA ASN A 62 14.11 -2.13 -2.67
C ASN A 62 12.81 -2.45 -3.41
N HIS A 63 12.94 -2.73 -4.72
CA HIS A 63 11.87 -3.30 -5.53
C HIS A 63 12.46 -4.38 -6.39
N ARG A 64 11.90 -5.58 -6.32
CA ARG A 64 12.42 -6.71 -7.09
C ARG A 64 11.32 -7.70 -7.47
N LYS A 65 11.66 -8.59 -8.39
CA LYS A 65 10.83 -9.73 -8.79
C LYS A 65 11.33 -10.97 -8.06
N VAL A 66 10.39 -11.72 -7.47
CA VAL A 66 10.61 -13.01 -6.85
C VAL A 66 10.07 -14.09 -7.78
N SER A 67 10.85 -15.12 -7.99
CA SER A 67 10.49 -16.21 -8.90
C SER A 67 9.38 -17.10 -8.33
N ARG A 68 8.61 -17.73 -9.21
CA ARG A 68 7.76 -18.87 -8.86
C ARG A 68 8.60 -19.99 -8.26
N MET A 69 8.10 -20.62 -7.18
CA MET A 69 8.81 -21.70 -6.51
C MET A 69 7.94 -22.96 -6.34
N GLN A 70 8.57 -24.13 -6.43
CA GLN A 70 8.00 -25.41 -6.09
C GLN A 70 8.41 -25.77 -4.66
N HIS A 71 7.48 -26.21 -3.86
CA HIS A 71 7.69 -26.58 -2.46
C HIS A 71 7.55 -28.08 -2.26
N PRO A 72 8.39 -28.69 -1.42
CA PRO A 72 8.26 -30.09 -1.08
C PRO A 72 6.97 -30.35 -0.28
N PRO A 73 6.43 -31.58 -0.35
CA PRO A 73 5.28 -31.96 0.49
C PRO A 73 5.56 -31.77 1.98
N HIS A 74 4.56 -31.28 2.71
CA HIS A 74 4.60 -31.07 4.17
C HIS A 74 5.56 -29.97 4.61
N GLU A 75 5.98 -29.09 3.74
CA GLU A 75 6.64 -27.85 4.13
C GLU A 75 5.63 -26.94 4.85
N THR A 76 6.08 -26.18 5.82
CA THR A 76 5.26 -25.21 6.56
C THR A 76 5.84 -23.81 6.43
N VAL A 77 4.98 -22.81 6.55
CA VAL A 77 5.33 -21.40 6.65
C VAL A 77 5.13 -20.97 8.08
N GLU A 78 6.19 -20.50 8.72
CA GLU A 78 6.12 -19.88 10.05
C GLU A 78 5.54 -18.48 9.93
N LEU A 79 4.52 -18.18 10.72
CA LEU A 79 3.92 -16.85 10.82
C LEU A 79 4.71 -15.97 11.80
N LEU A 80 4.57 -14.65 11.66
CA LEU A 80 5.32 -13.66 12.47
C LEU A 80 5.21 -13.88 13.97
N ALA A 81 4.05 -14.30 14.46
CA ALA A 81 3.80 -14.56 15.88
C ALA A 81 4.02 -16.01 16.30
N GLY A 82 4.60 -16.85 15.44
CA GLY A 82 4.97 -18.24 15.71
C GLY A 82 3.93 -19.28 15.37
N GLY A 83 2.79 -18.91 14.76
CA GLY A 83 1.85 -19.86 14.19
C GLY A 83 2.43 -20.52 12.93
N GLU A 84 1.88 -21.67 12.54
CA GLU A 84 2.29 -22.40 11.34
C GLU A 84 1.14 -22.59 10.37
N LEU A 85 1.45 -22.47 9.07
CA LEU A 85 0.55 -22.71 7.95
C LEU A 85 1.18 -23.69 6.98
N ASP A 86 0.41 -24.66 6.48
CA ASP A 86 0.88 -25.56 5.43
C ASP A 86 1.28 -24.77 4.19
N GLN A 87 2.47 -25.06 3.65
CA GLN A 87 2.90 -24.47 2.39
C GLN A 87 2.13 -25.07 1.22
N VAL A 88 1.83 -24.24 0.22
CA VAL A 88 1.25 -24.71 -1.03
C VAL A 88 2.33 -25.36 -1.91
N GLU A 89 1.92 -26.25 -2.83
CA GLU A 89 2.85 -26.92 -3.75
C GLU A 89 3.65 -25.90 -4.60
N VAL A 90 3.02 -24.78 -4.97
CA VAL A 90 3.59 -23.76 -5.83
C VAL A 90 3.26 -22.38 -5.28
N THR A 91 4.26 -21.55 -5.02
CA THR A 91 4.08 -20.12 -4.85
C THR A 91 4.31 -19.37 -6.16
N TRP A 92 3.47 -18.36 -6.44
CA TRP A 92 3.52 -17.61 -7.70
C TRP A 92 4.67 -16.60 -7.68
N ALA A 93 5.18 -16.27 -8.88
CA ALA A 93 6.11 -15.16 -9.02
C ALA A 93 5.41 -13.82 -8.73
N TYR A 94 6.14 -12.88 -8.13
CA TYR A 94 5.62 -11.54 -7.83
C TYR A 94 6.72 -10.47 -7.91
N ILE A 95 6.30 -9.23 -8.17
CA ILE A 95 7.06 -8.01 -7.91
C ILE A 95 6.56 -7.48 -6.56
N TRP A 96 7.45 -6.96 -5.75
CA TRP A 96 7.12 -6.42 -4.44
C TRP A 96 7.94 -5.19 -4.07
N SER A 97 7.35 -4.35 -3.21
CA SER A 97 8.03 -3.23 -2.55
C SER A 97 8.65 -3.75 -1.27
N GLU A 98 9.92 -4.12 -1.33
CA GLU A 98 10.60 -4.88 -0.29
C GLU A 98 10.86 -4.11 0.99
N MET A 99 10.52 -4.72 2.12
CA MET A 99 10.94 -4.33 3.48
C MET A 99 12.04 -5.29 3.94
N PRO A 100 13.34 -4.97 3.73
CA PRO A 100 14.44 -5.91 3.96
C PRO A 100 14.45 -6.48 5.38
N GLY A 101 14.54 -7.82 5.49
CA GLY A 101 14.54 -8.54 6.75
C GLY A 101 13.20 -8.79 7.41
N MET A 102 12.12 -8.33 6.80
CA MET A 102 10.77 -8.67 7.22
C MET A 102 10.29 -9.92 6.46
N LEU A 103 9.44 -10.73 7.09
CA LEU A 103 8.76 -11.85 6.43
C LEU A 103 7.63 -11.41 5.50
N PHE A 104 7.45 -10.13 5.33
CA PHE A 104 6.43 -9.48 4.51
C PHE A 104 6.98 -8.20 3.89
N SER A 105 6.22 -7.61 2.99
CA SER A 105 6.49 -6.29 2.44
C SER A 105 5.23 -5.43 2.38
N ASP A 106 5.36 -4.21 1.86
CA ASP A 106 4.23 -3.31 1.75
C ASP A 106 3.23 -3.75 0.69
N SER A 107 3.66 -3.89 -0.55
CA SER A 107 2.78 -4.18 -1.68
C SER A 107 3.36 -5.25 -2.59
N TYR A 108 2.47 -5.94 -3.30
CA TYR A 108 2.80 -7.04 -4.20
C TYR A 108 1.92 -7.00 -5.45
N ILE A 109 2.49 -7.44 -6.56
CA ILE A 109 1.74 -7.79 -7.76
C ILE A 109 2.27 -9.11 -8.31
N ASN A 110 1.40 -10.13 -8.48
CA ASN A 110 1.84 -11.44 -8.91
C ASN A 110 1.63 -11.69 -10.41
N GLU A 111 2.13 -12.82 -10.89
CA GLU A 111 2.09 -13.21 -12.30
C GLU A 111 0.67 -13.46 -12.85
N TRP A 112 -0.35 -13.52 -11.99
CA TRP A 112 -1.76 -13.62 -12.36
C TRP A 112 -2.43 -12.25 -12.42
N GLY A 113 -1.73 -11.18 -12.03
CA GLY A 113 -2.26 -9.83 -11.93
C GLY A 113 -2.99 -9.55 -10.62
N VAL A 114 -2.84 -10.43 -9.61
CA VAL A 114 -3.32 -10.08 -8.26
C VAL A 114 -2.38 -9.06 -7.65
N CYS A 115 -2.93 -7.87 -7.41
CA CYS A 115 -2.24 -6.76 -6.77
C CYS A 115 -2.80 -6.56 -5.37
N ILE A 116 -1.92 -6.43 -4.38
CA ILE A 116 -2.31 -6.21 -2.98
C ILE A 116 -1.41 -5.19 -2.30
N ALA A 117 -2.03 -4.24 -1.62
CA ALA A 117 -1.45 -3.31 -0.66
C ALA A 117 -2.39 -3.16 0.54
N SER A 118 -2.07 -2.30 1.49
CA SER A 118 -2.99 -2.08 2.61
C SER A 118 -2.72 -0.77 3.33
N ASP A 119 -3.80 -0.16 3.83
CA ASP A 119 -3.77 1.04 4.66
C ASP A 119 -4.07 0.67 6.12
N ALA A 120 -3.30 1.19 7.06
CA ALA A 120 -3.64 1.10 8.48
C ALA A 120 -4.98 1.80 8.71
N CYS A 121 -5.95 1.07 9.25
CA CYS A 121 -7.28 1.58 9.60
C CYS A 121 -7.58 1.16 11.03
N PRO A 122 -7.08 1.87 12.04
CA PRO A 122 -7.25 1.48 13.43
C PRO A 122 -8.72 1.29 13.79
N SER A 123 -8.98 0.19 14.49
CA SER A 123 -10.28 -0.18 15.03
C SER A 123 -10.35 0.07 16.52
N ARG A 124 -11.56 0.12 17.07
CA ARG A 124 -11.78 0.19 18.53
C ARG A 124 -11.66 -1.15 19.24
N GLU A 125 -11.24 -2.22 18.55
CA GLU A 125 -11.12 -3.54 19.15
C GLU A 125 -9.96 -3.58 20.17
N ASP A 126 -10.28 -3.91 21.40
CA ASP A 126 -9.36 -3.95 22.54
C ASP A 126 -9.23 -5.35 23.18
N GLN A 127 -9.96 -6.37 22.64
CA GLN A 127 -9.97 -7.75 23.12
C GLN A 127 -9.91 -8.74 21.95
N PRO A 128 -8.90 -8.66 21.07
CA PRO A 128 -8.86 -9.49 19.88
C PRO A 128 -8.72 -10.97 20.22
N GLU A 129 -9.60 -11.80 19.65
CA GLU A 129 -9.47 -13.25 19.75
C GLU A 129 -8.38 -13.74 18.78
N LEU A 130 -7.30 -14.29 19.32
CA LEU A 130 -6.16 -14.80 18.55
C LEU A 130 -5.93 -16.28 18.80
N THR A 131 -5.52 -16.98 17.74
CA THR A 131 -5.07 -18.38 17.79
C THR A 131 -3.64 -18.42 17.28
N ASP A 132 -2.74 -19.12 17.98
CA ASP A 132 -1.33 -19.28 17.61
C ASP A 132 -0.61 -17.94 17.32
N GLY A 133 -0.99 -16.88 18.04
CA GLY A 133 -0.44 -15.54 17.95
C GLY A 133 -1.02 -14.65 16.85
N GLY A 134 -1.93 -15.17 16.02
CA GLY A 134 -2.63 -14.38 15.01
C GLY A 134 -1.92 -14.28 13.67
N ILE A 135 -2.57 -13.60 12.72
CA ILE A 135 -2.02 -13.21 11.42
C ILE A 135 -2.03 -11.69 11.31
N SER A 136 -0.98 -11.12 10.75
CA SER A 136 -0.91 -9.68 10.51
C SER A 136 -0.40 -9.37 9.11
N TYR A 137 0.63 -8.59 8.97
CA TYR A 137 1.15 -8.10 7.68
C TYR A 137 1.56 -9.18 6.68
N MET A 138 1.88 -10.41 7.13
CA MET A 138 2.16 -11.54 6.24
C MET A 138 0.96 -11.94 5.36
N LEU A 139 -0.26 -11.54 5.70
CA LEU A 139 -1.45 -11.77 4.88
C LEU A 139 -1.22 -11.30 3.44
N ARG A 140 -0.58 -10.14 3.21
CA ARG A 140 -0.25 -9.63 1.87
C ARG A 140 0.62 -10.59 1.08
N ARG A 141 1.68 -11.10 1.71
CA ARG A 141 2.58 -12.08 1.10
C ARG A 141 1.85 -13.36 0.71
N LEU A 142 1.08 -13.93 1.65
CA LEU A 142 0.37 -15.19 1.44
C LEU A 142 -0.67 -15.08 0.30
N VAL A 143 -1.35 -13.93 0.21
CA VAL A 143 -2.25 -13.64 -0.92
C VAL A 143 -1.49 -13.58 -2.25
N ALA A 144 -0.38 -12.85 -2.30
CA ALA A 144 0.43 -12.73 -3.52
C ALA A 144 1.00 -14.08 -3.97
N GLU A 145 1.47 -14.91 -3.02
CA GLU A 145 2.05 -16.22 -3.29
C GLU A 145 1.03 -17.27 -3.74
N ARG A 146 -0.26 -17.12 -3.39
CA ARG A 146 -1.24 -18.22 -3.49
C ARG A 146 -2.45 -17.92 -4.36
N ALA A 147 -2.89 -16.68 -4.47
CA ALA A 147 -4.10 -16.31 -5.19
C ALA A 147 -3.85 -16.08 -6.69
N LYS A 148 -4.82 -16.48 -7.53
CA LYS A 148 -4.84 -16.22 -8.98
C LYS A 148 -5.88 -15.18 -9.37
N THR A 149 -6.79 -14.86 -8.46
CA THR A 149 -7.82 -13.83 -8.64
C THR A 149 -7.98 -13.02 -7.36
N ALA A 150 -8.55 -11.82 -7.47
CA ALA A 150 -8.87 -11.00 -6.32
C ALA A 150 -9.81 -11.75 -5.35
N ARG A 151 -10.80 -12.47 -5.90
CA ARG A 151 -11.74 -13.26 -5.10
C ARG A 151 -11.07 -14.40 -4.33
N GLU A 152 -10.11 -15.12 -4.96
CA GLU A 152 -9.29 -16.10 -4.24
C GLU A 152 -8.46 -15.46 -3.14
N GLY A 153 -7.90 -14.26 -3.40
CA GLY A 153 -7.16 -13.48 -2.42
C GLY A 153 -8.01 -13.10 -1.19
N VAL A 154 -9.23 -12.62 -1.42
CA VAL A 154 -10.20 -12.34 -0.34
C VAL A 154 -10.56 -13.62 0.41
N THR A 155 -10.83 -14.72 -0.29
CA THR A 155 -11.15 -16.00 0.35
C THR A 155 -10.00 -16.47 1.26
N LEU A 156 -8.77 -16.39 0.80
CA LEU A 156 -7.60 -16.71 1.60
C LEU A 156 -7.45 -15.78 2.82
N ALA A 157 -7.69 -14.48 2.64
CA ALA A 157 -7.66 -13.52 3.74
C ALA A 157 -8.70 -13.87 4.83
N VAL A 158 -9.92 -14.24 4.40
CA VAL A 158 -10.99 -14.75 5.29
C VAL A 158 -10.52 -15.99 6.04
N GLU A 159 -10.03 -17.01 5.34
CA GLU A 159 -9.57 -18.27 5.95
C GLU A 159 -8.46 -18.03 6.99
N LEU A 160 -7.53 -17.12 6.71
CA LEU A 160 -6.44 -16.78 7.61
C LEU A 160 -6.92 -16.04 8.85
N VAL A 161 -7.82 -15.06 8.69
CA VAL A 161 -8.34 -14.27 9.82
C VAL A 161 -9.31 -15.11 10.65
N ASP A 162 -10.16 -15.92 10.04
CA ASP A 162 -11.05 -16.84 10.79
C ASP A 162 -10.25 -17.88 11.60
N ARG A 163 -9.16 -18.38 11.03
CA ARG A 163 -8.30 -19.37 11.70
C ARG A 163 -7.48 -18.77 12.84
N PHE A 164 -6.76 -17.70 12.56
CA PHE A 164 -5.74 -17.17 13.46
C PHE A 164 -6.18 -15.93 14.24
N GLY A 165 -7.14 -15.16 13.73
CA GLY A 165 -7.44 -13.82 14.21
C GLY A 165 -6.41 -12.79 13.70
N TYR A 166 -6.82 -11.54 13.49
CA TYR A 166 -5.97 -10.47 13.04
C TYR A 166 -5.19 -9.83 14.21
N ASP A 167 -3.86 -9.95 14.19
CA ASP A 167 -2.95 -9.44 15.22
C ASP A 167 -2.37 -8.08 14.82
N ALA A 168 -3.24 -7.07 14.72
CA ALA A 168 -2.87 -5.66 14.62
C ALA A 168 -4.10 -4.78 14.92
N PHE A 169 -3.89 -3.46 14.90
CA PHE A 169 -4.91 -2.47 15.30
C PHE A 169 -6.13 -2.37 14.37
N GLY A 170 -6.09 -2.99 13.23
CA GLY A 170 -7.06 -2.88 12.15
C GLY A 170 -6.42 -2.34 10.86
N ARG A 171 -6.93 -2.83 9.73
CA ARG A 171 -6.35 -2.52 8.41
C ARG A 171 -7.36 -2.77 7.29
N THR A 172 -7.30 -1.95 6.26
CA THR A 172 -7.96 -2.25 5.00
C THR A 172 -6.93 -2.77 4.02
N TYR A 173 -7.08 -4.03 3.59
CA TYR A 173 -6.33 -4.63 2.49
C TYR A 173 -7.06 -4.37 1.18
N ILE A 174 -6.35 -3.86 0.21
CA ILE A 174 -6.83 -3.63 -1.14
C ILE A 174 -6.36 -4.79 -2.00
N ILE A 175 -7.29 -5.59 -2.53
CA ILE A 175 -6.99 -6.80 -3.30
C ILE A 175 -7.67 -6.68 -4.65
N CYS A 176 -6.88 -6.54 -5.71
CA CYS A 176 -7.36 -6.34 -7.07
C CYS A 176 -6.79 -7.39 -8.02
N ASP A 177 -7.53 -7.64 -9.08
CA ASP A 177 -7.06 -8.35 -10.27
C ASP A 177 -7.57 -7.63 -11.54
N PRO A 178 -7.32 -8.13 -12.77
CA PRO A 178 -7.83 -7.49 -13.98
C PRO A 178 -9.34 -7.33 -14.09
N ASP A 179 -10.13 -8.06 -13.31
CA ASP A 179 -11.59 -8.10 -13.43
C ASP A 179 -12.31 -7.34 -12.31
N GLU A 180 -11.74 -7.33 -11.11
CA GLU A 180 -12.40 -6.74 -9.94
C GLU A 180 -11.42 -6.27 -8.86
N GLY A 181 -11.91 -5.42 -7.95
CA GLY A 181 -11.21 -4.96 -6.77
C GLY A 181 -12.07 -5.12 -5.52
N TRP A 182 -11.42 -5.36 -4.39
CA TRP A 182 -12.01 -5.56 -3.07
C TRP A 182 -11.27 -4.78 -1.99
N PHE A 183 -12.01 -4.25 -1.04
CA PHE A 183 -11.50 -3.84 0.25
C PHE A 183 -11.81 -4.93 1.28
N PHE A 184 -10.77 -5.50 1.86
CA PHE A 184 -10.89 -6.44 2.99
C PHE A 184 -10.49 -5.69 4.26
N CYS A 185 -11.47 -5.35 5.08
CA CYS A 185 -11.32 -4.61 6.33
C CYS A 185 -11.14 -5.62 7.48
N ALA A 186 -9.92 -5.83 7.93
CA ALA A 186 -9.63 -6.61 9.13
C ALA A 186 -9.76 -5.70 10.36
N VAL A 187 -10.60 -6.11 11.29
CA VAL A 187 -10.66 -5.54 12.64
C VAL A 187 -9.58 -6.24 13.50
N GLY A 188 -9.44 -6.03 14.74
CA GLY A 188 -8.66 -6.93 15.61
C GLY A 188 -9.37 -8.27 15.83
N GLY A 189 -8.64 -9.37 16.03
CA GLY A 189 -9.22 -10.70 16.24
C GLY A 189 -9.87 -11.29 14.99
N LYS A 190 -11.02 -11.97 15.16
CA LYS A 190 -11.68 -12.73 14.09
C LYS A 190 -12.78 -11.98 13.35
N HIS A 191 -12.88 -10.66 13.54
CA HIS A 191 -13.91 -9.85 12.91
C HIS A 191 -13.37 -9.12 11.67
N TRP A 192 -14.11 -9.19 10.58
CA TRP A 192 -13.74 -8.62 9.30
C TRP A 192 -14.98 -8.34 8.44
N LEU A 193 -14.80 -7.42 7.50
CA LEU A 193 -15.76 -7.17 6.43
C LEU A 193 -14.99 -7.01 5.12
N SER A 194 -15.50 -7.58 4.03
CA SER A 194 -14.98 -7.34 2.69
C SER A 194 -16.08 -6.77 1.79
N ARG A 195 -15.74 -5.71 1.06
CA ARG A 195 -16.63 -5.05 0.09
C ARG A 195 -16.00 -5.03 -1.29
N ARG A 196 -16.76 -5.52 -2.28
CA ARG A 196 -16.41 -5.40 -3.69
C ARG A 196 -16.59 -3.95 -4.16
N ILE A 197 -15.64 -3.48 -4.95
CA ILE A 197 -15.73 -2.16 -5.58
C ILE A 197 -16.58 -2.29 -6.84
N PRO A 198 -17.63 -1.45 -7.05
CA PRO A 198 -18.42 -1.50 -8.25
C PRO A 198 -17.59 -1.23 -9.51
N ASP A 199 -17.86 -1.96 -10.59
CA ASP A 199 -17.08 -1.90 -11.83
C ASP A 199 -17.03 -0.50 -12.45
N ASN A 200 -18.09 0.30 -12.27
CA ASN A 200 -18.22 1.65 -12.81
C ASN A 200 -17.85 2.78 -11.83
N GLU A 201 -17.27 2.44 -10.70
CA GLU A 201 -16.94 3.40 -9.63
C GLU A 201 -15.46 3.39 -9.27
N VAL A 202 -15.10 4.39 -8.48
CA VAL A 202 -13.75 4.56 -7.91
C VAL A 202 -13.88 4.63 -6.40
N ALA A 203 -13.13 3.79 -5.70
CA ALA A 203 -13.04 3.76 -4.25
C ALA A 203 -11.67 4.25 -3.78
N VAL A 204 -11.64 4.92 -2.62
CA VAL A 204 -10.40 5.37 -1.97
C VAL A 204 -10.42 5.02 -0.50
N VAL A 205 -9.23 4.84 0.08
CA VAL A 205 -9.04 4.71 1.51
C VAL A 205 -7.82 5.52 1.95
N ALA A 206 -7.91 6.14 3.13
CA ALA A 206 -6.90 6.99 3.72
C ALA A 206 -6.89 6.81 5.25
N ASN A 207 -6.38 5.68 5.70
CA ASN A 207 -6.18 5.30 7.12
C ASN A 207 -7.43 5.32 8.02
N SER A 208 -8.61 5.19 7.45
CA SER A 208 -9.85 4.96 8.19
C SER A 208 -10.75 4.00 7.42
N PHE A 209 -11.57 3.21 8.09
CA PHE A 209 -12.56 2.39 7.41
C PHE A 209 -13.55 3.27 6.65
N THR A 210 -13.85 2.91 5.41
CA THR A 210 -14.70 3.69 4.49
C THR A 210 -16.00 3.00 4.12
N VAL A 211 -16.22 1.76 4.60
CA VAL A 211 -17.44 1.01 4.33
C VAL A 211 -18.48 1.38 5.39
N HIS A 212 -19.42 2.26 5.03
CA HIS A 212 -20.50 2.70 5.91
C HIS A 212 -21.71 1.78 5.83
N GLU A 213 -22.40 1.78 4.72
CA GLU A 213 -23.61 0.96 4.52
C GLU A 213 -23.25 -0.48 4.15
N VAL A 214 -23.86 -1.44 4.84
CA VAL A 214 -23.61 -2.88 4.63
C VAL A 214 -24.92 -3.58 4.31
N ASP A 215 -25.02 -4.16 3.11
CA ASP A 215 -26.13 -5.05 2.75
C ASP A 215 -25.70 -6.51 3.02
N LEU A 216 -26.05 -7.02 4.19
CA LEU A 216 -25.76 -8.40 4.60
C LEU A 216 -26.46 -9.47 3.73
N SER A 217 -27.45 -9.09 2.91
CA SER A 217 -28.14 -9.99 1.99
C SER A 217 -27.41 -10.13 0.65
N ASP A 218 -26.55 -9.17 0.28
CA ASP A 218 -25.78 -9.15 -0.96
C ASP A 218 -24.42 -9.81 -0.81
N GLN A 219 -24.39 -11.14 -0.76
CA GLN A 219 -23.14 -11.92 -0.65
C GLN A 219 -22.25 -11.86 -1.91
N THR A 220 -22.69 -11.20 -2.96
CA THR A 220 -21.86 -10.96 -4.15
C THR A 220 -20.89 -9.82 -3.91
N ASN A 221 -21.35 -8.76 -3.25
CA ASN A 221 -20.59 -7.53 -3.04
C ASN A 221 -20.11 -7.34 -1.59
N PHE A 222 -20.71 -8.06 -0.62
CA PHE A 222 -20.34 -8.02 0.79
C PHE A 222 -20.09 -9.42 1.34
N LEU A 223 -18.98 -9.57 2.05
CA LEU A 223 -18.67 -10.73 2.86
C LEU A 223 -18.32 -10.24 4.26
N THR A 224 -18.73 -10.95 5.29
CA THR A 224 -18.47 -10.58 6.68
C THR A 224 -18.20 -11.82 7.53
N SER A 225 -17.49 -11.63 8.65
CA SER A 225 -17.54 -12.62 9.72
C SER A 225 -18.99 -12.84 10.16
N GLU A 226 -19.31 -14.09 10.55
CA GLU A 226 -20.69 -14.53 10.76
C GLU A 226 -21.41 -13.69 11.83
N ASP A 227 -20.70 -13.29 12.87
CA ASP A 227 -21.21 -12.59 14.04
C ASP A 227 -20.92 -11.07 14.05
N ILE A 228 -20.53 -10.46 12.92
CA ILE A 228 -20.10 -9.06 12.85
C ILE A 228 -21.08 -8.06 13.50
N VAL A 229 -22.38 -8.30 13.39
CA VAL A 229 -23.41 -7.45 14.01
C VAL A 229 -23.62 -7.80 15.46
N ASP A 230 -23.76 -9.11 15.78
CA ASP A 230 -24.02 -9.58 17.14
C ASP A 230 -22.85 -9.25 18.08
N TYR A 231 -21.62 -9.34 17.58
CA TYR A 231 -20.44 -8.92 18.31
C TYR A 231 -20.48 -7.42 18.63
N ALA A 232 -20.77 -6.58 17.66
CA ALA A 232 -20.90 -5.14 17.88
C ALA A 232 -21.99 -4.79 18.93
N ILE A 233 -23.12 -5.51 18.92
CA ILE A 233 -24.18 -5.38 19.93
C ILE A 233 -23.64 -5.80 21.32
N SER A 234 -22.96 -6.95 21.41
CA SER A 234 -22.40 -7.45 22.66
C SER A 234 -21.39 -6.49 23.30
N ARG A 235 -20.66 -5.74 22.45
CA ARG A 235 -19.69 -4.73 22.84
C ARG A 235 -20.33 -3.35 23.12
N SER A 236 -21.66 -3.23 22.93
CA SER A 236 -22.38 -1.95 23.03
C SER A 236 -21.88 -0.88 22.04
N TRP A 237 -21.35 -1.28 20.90
CA TRP A 237 -20.93 -0.40 19.82
C TRP A 237 -22.06 -0.10 18.82
N TYR A 238 -23.04 -0.99 18.75
CA TYR A 238 -24.22 -0.84 17.93
C TYR A 238 -25.49 -1.18 18.71
N ASP A 239 -26.53 -0.35 18.54
CA ASP A 239 -27.86 -0.59 19.10
C ASP A 239 -28.88 -0.71 17.95
N PRO A 240 -29.40 -1.92 17.68
CA PRO A 240 -30.39 -2.13 16.63
C PRO A 240 -31.73 -1.45 16.92
N GLU A 241 -32.05 -1.15 18.19
CA GLU A 241 -33.28 -0.44 18.56
C GLU A 241 -33.19 1.09 18.31
N SER A 242 -32.00 1.59 17.98
CA SER A 242 -31.81 3.02 17.61
C SER A 242 -32.52 3.39 16.30
N GLY A 243 -32.85 2.39 15.45
CA GLY A 243 -33.43 2.59 14.13
C GLY A 243 -32.41 3.01 13.06
N SER A 244 -31.14 3.14 13.41
CA SER A 244 -30.06 3.42 12.43
C SER A 244 -29.62 2.12 11.76
N PRO A 245 -29.30 2.13 10.45
CA PRO A 245 -28.73 0.98 9.78
C PRO A 245 -27.36 0.63 10.37
N PHE A 246 -26.91 -0.60 10.18
CA PHE A 246 -25.57 -1.01 10.58
C PHE A 246 -24.54 -0.34 9.67
N ASP A 247 -23.70 0.49 10.27
CA ASP A 247 -22.61 1.23 9.62
C ASP A 247 -21.28 0.67 10.12
N PHE A 248 -20.58 -0.10 9.28
CA PHE A 248 -19.35 -0.78 9.69
C PHE A 248 -18.26 0.21 10.11
N ALA A 249 -18.03 1.26 9.33
CA ALA A 249 -17.00 2.26 9.64
C ALA A 249 -17.30 2.96 10.98
N ALA A 250 -18.53 3.41 11.19
CA ALA A 250 -18.92 4.08 12.43
C ALA A 250 -18.87 3.16 13.66
N VAL A 251 -19.16 1.87 13.47
CA VAL A 251 -19.23 0.86 14.54
C VAL A 251 -17.84 0.36 14.93
N TYR A 252 -16.96 0.09 13.96
CA TYR A 252 -15.70 -0.61 14.19
C TYR A 252 -14.45 0.28 14.16
N ALA A 253 -14.47 1.43 13.50
CA ALA A 253 -13.31 2.33 13.52
C ALA A 253 -13.01 2.86 14.91
N ASP A 254 -11.74 3.11 15.20
CA ASP A 254 -11.34 3.92 16.34
C ASP A 254 -11.94 5.33 16.18
N PRO A 255 -12.71 5.84 17.15
CA PRO A 255 -13.40 7.13 17.03
C PRO A 255 -12.45 8.32 16.83
N GLU A 256 -11.25 8.28 17.41
CA GLU A 256 -10.26 9.35 17.25
C GLU A 256 -9.72 9.36 15.81
N VAL A 257 -9.47 8.17 15.25
CA VAL A 257 -8.99 8.01 13.87
C VAL A 257 -10.08 8.35 12.86
N ALA A 258 -11.32 7.96 13.11
CA ALA A 258 -12.46 8.27 12.22
C ALA A 258 -12.73 9.78 12.14
N SER A 259 -12.50 10.52 13.23
CA SER A 259 -12.67 11.98 13.29
C SER A 259 -11.42 12.77 12.92
N ASP A 260 -10.29 12.10 12.62
CA ASP A 260 -9.06 12.80 12.23
C ASP A 260 -9.21 13.45 10.85
N SER A 261 -9.08 14.77 10.82
CA SER A 261 -9.18 15.56 9.59
C SER A 261 -8.16 15.17 8.54
N SER A 262 -6.99 14.68 8.93
CA SER A 262 -5.98 14.18 7.99
C SER A 262 -6.47 12.99 7.17
N ASN A 263 -7.33 12.13 7.74
CA ASN A 263 -7.87 10.97 7.07
C ASN A 263 -9.02 11.33 6.11
N TYR A 264 -10.08 11.96 6.63
CA TYR A 264 -11.24 12.27 5.79
C TYR A 264 -10.94 13.36 4.74
N CYS A 265 -10.01 14.29 4.98
CA CYS A 265 -9.62 15.27 3.96
C CYS A 265 -8.87 14.62 2.79
N ARG A 266 -8.01 13.63 3.03
CA ARG A 266 -7.34 12.86 1.95
C ARG A 266 -8.37 12.02 1.18
N GLN A 267 -9.28 11.34 1.87
CA GLN A 267 -10.37 10.61 1.23
C GLN A 267 -11.24 11.54 0.37
N TRP A 268 -11.65 12.69 0.93
CA TRP A 268 -12.41 13.71 0.21
C TRP A 268 -11.68 14.19 -1.04
N SER A 269 -10.40 14.53 -0.91
CA SER A 269 -9.64 15.04 -2.04
C SER A 269 -9.51 14.00 -3.16
N GLY A 270 -9.23 12.74 -2.82
CA GLY A 270 -9.23 11.65 -3.79
C GLY A 270 -10.57 11.52 -4.52
N LEU A 271 -11.69 11.48 -3.78
CA LEU A 271 -13.04 11.41 -4.37
C LEU A 271 -13.40 12.66 -5.17
N ARG A 272 -12.98 13.85 -4.73
CA ARG A 272 -13.19 15.11 -5.44
C ARG A 272 -12.47 15.14 -6.80
N HIS A 273 -11.27 14.64 -6.89
CA HIS A 273 -10.56 14.51 -8.15
C HIS A 273 -11.34 13.63 -9.16
N VAL A 274 -12.04 12.64 -8.67
CA VAL A 274 -12.83 11.68 -9.46
C VAL A 274 -14.18 12.25 -9.88
N ALA A 275 -14.96 12.74 -8.91
CA ALA A 275 -16.36 13.17 -9.12
C ALA A 275 -16.55 14.69 -9.18
N GLY A 276 -15.50 15.48 -9.00
CA GLY A 276 -15.54 16.93 -8.96
C GLY A 276 -16.20 17.47 -7.68
N ASP A 277 -16.65 18.71 -7.73
CA ASP A 277 -17.21 19.44 -6.57
C ASP A 277 -18.58 18.91 -6.09
N SER A 278 -19.06 17.80 -6.65
CA SER A 278 -20.27 17.11 -6.16
C SER A 278 -20.05 16.36 -4.84
N VAL A 279 -18.80 16.15 -4.43
CA VAL A 279 -18.43 15.53 -3.15
C VAL A 279 -18.12 16.64 -2.14
N PRO A 280 -19.01 16.92 -1.19
CA PRO A 280 -18.75 17.93 -0.16
C PRO A 280 -17.72 17.40 0.86
N LEU A 281 -16.92 18.29 1.42
CA LEU A 281 -16.05 17.95 2.53
C LEU A 281 -16.89 17.56 3.75
N SER A 282 -16.71 16.34 4.25
CA SER A 282 -17.46 15.75 5.35
C SER A 282 -16.65 14.66 6.03
N GLU A 283 -16.90 14.42 7.31
CA GLU A 283 -16.37 13.26 8.04
C GLU A 283 -17.00 11.93 7.56
N SER A 284 -18.21 11.97 6.99
CA SER A 284 -18.87 10.81 6.40
C SER A 284 -18.90 10.97 4.88
N LEU A 285 -18.02 10.27 4.21
CA LEU A 285 -17.87 10.27 2.76
C LEU A 285 -18.37 8.94 2.17
N PRO A 286 -18.85 8.93 0.90
CA PRO A 286 -19.24 7.68 0.27
C PRO A 286 -18.04 6.73 0.11
N PHE A 287 -18.30 5.43 0.17
CA PHE A 287 -17.31 4.38 -0.08
C PHE A 287 -16.65 4.53 -1.46
N SER A 288 -17.45 4.81 -2.48
CA SER A 288 -17.01 4.95 -3.86
C SER A 288 -17.91 5.93 -4.62
N VAL A 289 -17.43 6.43 -5.73
CA VAL A 289 -18.15 7.39 -6.58
C VAL A 289 -18.00 7.02 -8.06
N VAL A 290 -19.04 7.34 -8.85
CA VAL A 290 -18.96 7.27 -10.31
C VAL A 290 -18.09 8.43 -10.81
N PRO A 291 -17.05 8.17 -11.60
CA PRO A 291 -16.17 9.22 -12.08
C PRO A 291 -16.88 10.11 -13.10
N LYS A 292 -16.60 11.42 -13.05
CA LYS A 292 -17.08 12.40 -14.02
C LYS A 292 -16.57 12.11 -15.44
N ASN A 293 -15.32 11.65 -15.52
CA ASN A 293 -14.70 11.14 -16.73
C ASN A 293 -13.97 9.85 -16.36
N LYS A 294 -13.92 8.89 -17.28
CA LYS A 294 -13.13 7.67 -17.10
C LYS A 294 -11.65 8.03 -16.85
N LEU A 295 -11.00 7.26 -16.00
CA LEU A 295 -9.63 7.49 -15.58
C LEU A 295 -8.67 6.57 -16.33
N ASP A 296 -7.48 7.08 -16.60
CA ASP A 296 -6.30 6.32 -17.02
C ASP A 296 -5.20 6.39 -15.95
N ALA A 297 -4.09 5.68 -16.16
CA ALA A 297 -2.98 5.70 -15.21
C ALA A 297 -2.41 7.11 -14.99
N ALA A 298 -2.37 7.96 -16.02
CA ALA A 298 -1.87 9.33 -15.91
C ALA A 298 -2.78 10.21 -15.03
N ALA A 299 -4.10 9.99 -15.09
CA ALA A 299 -5.06 10.67 -14.22
C ALA A 299 -4.89 10.23 -12.76
N VAL A 300 -4.66 8.93 -12.51
CA VAL A 300 -4.42 8.40 -11.16
C VAL A 300 -3.10 8.91 -10.58
N VAL A 301 -2.04 8.98 -11.39
CA VAL A 301 -0.75 9.61 -10.99
C VAL A 301 -0.94 11.03 -10.43
N LYS A 302 -1.83 11.83 -11.05
CA LYS A 302 -2.12 13.17 -10.57
C LYS A 302 -2.82 13.18 -9.21
N ILE A 303 -3.70 12.20 -8.95
CA ILE A 303 -4.37 12.05 -7.65
C ILE A 303 -3.35 11.70 -6.57
N LEU A 304 -2.42 10.79 -6.85
CA LEU A 304 -1.37 10.42 -5.88
C LEU A 304 -0.40 11.57 -5.56
N ARG A 305 -0.39 12.63 -6.36
CA ARG A 305 0.41 13.85 -6.17
C ARG A 305 -0.34 14.98 -5.47
N ASP A 306 -1.58 14.76 -5.09
CA ASP A 306 -2.42 15.81 -4.55
C ASP A 306 -1.90 16.32 -3.19
N ASP A 307 -1.83 17.62 -3.09
CA ASP A 307 -1.45 18.39 -1.91
C ASP A 307 -2.51 19.44 -1.55
N TYR A 308 -3.77 19.20 -1.94
CA TYR A 308 -4.92 20.10 -1.85
C TYR A 308 -4.82 21.37 -2.70
N GLU A 309 -3.88 21.47 -3.66
CA GLU A 309 -3.71 22.64 -4.51
C GLU A 309 -5.03 23.07 -5.18
N GLY A 310 -5.35 24.35 -5.08
CA GLY A 310 -6.61 24.90 -5.62
C GLY A 310 -7.83 24.69 -4.72
N THR A 311 -7.67 24.26 -3.49
CA THR A 311 -8.74 24.17 -2.46
C THR A 311 -8.45 25.11 -1.29
N GLU A 312 -9.44 25.29 -0.41
CA GLU A 312 -9.26 26.03 0.86
C GLU A 312 -8.38 25.31 1.89
N LEU A 313 -8.10 24.01 1.69
CA LEU A 313 -7.22 23.22 2.54
C LEU A 313 -5.74 23.40 2.20
N TYR A 314 -5.44 23.99 1.02
CA TYR A 314 -4.05 24.17 0.58
C TYR A 314 -3.28 25.10 1.51
N GLN A 315 -2.21 24.58 2.07
CA GLN A 315 -1.30 25.31 2.95
C GLN A 315 0.14 25.02 2.56
N THR A 316 1.04 25.94 2.84
CA THR A 316 2.47 25.75 2.60
C THR A 316 3.29 26.13 3.81
N SER A 317 4.39 25.43 4.04
CA SER A 317 5.35 25.79 5.05
C SER A 317 5.94 27.18 4.78
N PRO A 318 5.93 28.13 5.74
CA PRO A 318 6.55 29.45 5.57
C PRO A 318 8.06 29.38 5.31
N GLU A 319 8.70 28.31 5.76
CA GLU A 319 10.16 28.15 5.68
C GLU A 319 10.62 27.62 4.32
N THR A 320 9.91 26.62 3.78
CA THR A 320 10.32 25.88 2.58
C THR A 320 9.39 26.06 1.39
N GLY A 321 8.15 26.53 1.65
CA GLY A 321 7.09 26.56 0.63
C GLY A 321 6.49 25.18 0.33
N SER A 322 6.84 24.13 1.12
CA SER A 322 6.32 22.78 0.92
C SER A 322 4.91 22.65 1.50
N PRO A 323 3.98 22.01 0.79
CA PRO A 323 2.62 21.75 1.28
C PRO A 323 2.53 20.56 2.24
N ASP A 324 3.54 19.68 2.22
CA ASP A 324 3.55 18.37 2.87
C ASP A 324 3.97 18.38 4.34
N LYS A 325 4.17 19.57 4.95
CA LYS A 325 4.59 19.75 6.37
C LYS A 325 3.81 20.86 7.08
N THR A 326 2.50 20.86 6.92
CA THR A 326 1.65 21.97 7.42
C THR A 326 0.72 21.57 8.57
N GLY A 327 0.79 20.33 9.04
CA GLY A 327 -0.04 19.81 10.14
C GLY A 327 -1.32 19.12 9.68
N LEU A 328 -1.68 19.21 8.40
CA LEU A 328 -2.70 18.41 7.75
C LEU A 328 -2.02 17.50 6.72
N ASN A 329 -2.14 16.17 6.87
CA ASN A 329 -1.55 15.24 5.93
C ASN A 329 -2.21 15.36 4.56
N THR A 330 -1.38 15.35 3.51
CA THR A 330 -1.78 15.38 2.11
C THR A 330 -1.67 13.98 1.49
N ILE A 331 -2.28 13.73 0.33
CA ILE A 331 -2.13 12.46 -0.39
C ILE A 331 -0.66 12.24 -0.78
N CYS A 332 0.01 13.28 -1.31
CA CYS A 332 1.47 13.28 -1.44
C CYS A 332 2.09 13.78 -0.13
N ASN A 333 2.61 12.89 0.68
CA ASN A 333 3.19 13.20 1.98
C ASN A 333 4.72 13.16 1.93
N TRP A 334 5.40 13.92 2.81
CA TRP A 334 6.85 13.89 2.93
C TRP A 334 7.40 12.55 3.45
N THR A 335 6.56 11.73 4.06
CA THR A 335 6.87 10.37 4.52
C THR A 335 6.65 9.31 3.45
N THR A 336 6.09 9.67 2.28
CA THR A 336 5.88 8.70 1.20
C THR A 336 7.22 8.11 0.75
N GLN A 337 7.38 6.81 0.93
CA GLN A 337 8.60 6.08 0.58
C GLN A 337 8.54 5.56 -0.85
N THR A 338 7.37 5.07 -1.23
CA THR A 338 7.07 4.58 -2.56
C THR A 338 5.64 4.88 -2.93
N SER A 339 5.41 5.08 -4.20
CA SER A 339 4.09 5.23 -4.79
C SER A 339 4.00 4.39 -6.04
N PHE A 340 2.83 3.81 -6.31
CA PHE A 340 2.65 3.08 -7.55
C PHE A 340 1.25 3.23 -8.15
N VAL A 341 1.17 3.01 -9.46
CA VAL A 341 -0.07 2.80 -10.21
C VAL A 341 0.06 1.48 -10.97
N ALA A 342 -0.78 0.51 -10.65
CA ALA A 342 -0.82 -0.79 -11.32
C ALA A 342 -1.97 -0.82 -12.33
N GLN A 343 -1.65 -1.09 -13.60
CA GLN A 343 -2.60 -1.39 -14.67
C GLN A 343 -2.74 -2.90 -14.77
N LEU A 344 -3.94 -3.41 -14.52
CA LEU A 344 -4.23 -4.85 -14.45
C LEU A 344 -5.08 -5.22 -15.68
N ARG A 345 -4.43 -5.68 -16.75
CA ARG A 345 -5.08 -5.86 -18.05
C ARG A 345 -5.18 -7.32 -18.47
N ARG A 346 -6.37 -7.72 -18.94
CA ARG A 346 -6.60 -8.98 -19.66
C ARG A 346 -6.66 -8.75 -21.17
N GLY A 347 -6.73 -9.85 -21.92
CA GLY A 347 -6.82 -9.82 -23.37
C GLY A 347 -5.46 -9.83 -24.08
N MET A 348 -4.37 -9.85 -23.30
CA MET A 348 -3.00 -10.00 -23.77
C MET A 348 -2.20 -10.85 -22.77
N PRO A 349 -0.97 -11.32 -23.12
CA PRO A 349 -0.12 -12.00 -22.15
C PRO A 349 0.07 -11.13 -20.89
N LEU A 350 -0.08 -11.72 -19.70
CA LEU A 350 0.02 -10.98 -18.44
C LEU A 350 1.41 -10.37 -18.23
N ASP A 351 2.45 -10.98 -18.80
CA ASP A 351 3.80 -10.40 -18.85
C ASP A 351 3.85 -8.99 -19.46
N ILE A 352 2.91 -8.67 -20.36
CA ILE A 352 2.78 -7.37 -21.02
C ILE A 352 1.61 -6.59 -20.43
N GLY A 353 0.51 -7.29 -20.10
CA GLY A 353 -0.73 -6.69 -19.61
C GLY A 353 -0.65 -6.11 -18.21
N ILE A 354 0.22 -6.64 -17.36
CA ILE A 354 0.44 -6.13 -16.00
C ILE A 354 1.55 -5.08 -16.05
N VAL A 355 1.22 -3.84 -15.70
CA VAL A 355 2.19 -2.73 -15.66
C VAL A 355 2.17 -2.07 -14.29
N TYR A 356 3.34 -1.94 -13.71
CA TYR A 356 3.58 -1.31 -12.42
C TYR A 356 4.36 -0.01 -12.63
N TRP A 357 3.64 1.13 -12.65
CA TRP A 357 4.24 2.44 -12.66
C TRP A 357 4.71 2.77 -11.25
N MET A 358 6.00 2.70 -11.04
CA MET A 358 6.63 2.89 -9.73
C MET A 358 7.24 4.27 -9.59
N CYS A 359 7.05 4.88 -8.44
CA CYS A 359 7.68 6.12 -8.05
C CYS A 359 8.36 5.93 -6.70
N LEU A 360 9.62 6.30 -6.60
CA LEU A 360 10.38 6.29 -5.35
C LEU A 360 10.37 7.67 -4.73
N SER A 361 10.21 7.76 -3.40
CA SER A 361 10.04 9.00 -2.63
C SER A 361 8.73 9.75 -2.96
N PRO A 362 8.41 10.85 -2.27
CA PRO A 362 7.16 11.58 -2.46
C PRO A 362 6.87 11.93 -3.94
N PRO A 363 5.73 11.48 -4.48
CA PRO A 363 5.45 11.58 -5.92
C PRO A 363 5.28 13.02 -6.43
N CYS A 364 4.99 14.00 -5.55
CA CYS A 364 4.88 15.41 -5.89
C CYS A 364 6.18 15.99 -6.47
N ALA A 365 7.34 15.43 -6.16
CA ALA A 365 8.64 15.83 -6.65
C ALA A 365 9.45 14.66 -7.23
N SER A 366 8.80 13.58 -7.65
CA SER A 366 9.45 12.39 -8.17
C SER A 366 8.79 11.90 -9.47
N PHE A 367 9.28 10.81 -10.04
CA PHE A 367 8.99 10.33 -11.39
C PHE A 367 8.41 8.92 -11.34
N TYR A 368 7.34 8.66 -12.12
CA TYR A 368 6.83 7.32 -12.33
C TYR A 368 7.54 6.62 -13.49
N ILE A 369 8.06 5.44 -13.20
CA ILE A 369 8.80 4.59 -14.13
C ILE A 369 7.99 3.33 -14.38
N PRO A 370 7.67 2.97 -15.64
CA PRO A 370 6.87 1.79 -15.96
C PRO A 370 7.69 0.51 -15.87
N PHE A 371 7.17 -0.49 -15.17
CA PHE A 371 7.69 -1.85 -15.14
C PHE A 371 6.60 -2.83 -15.54
N HIS A 372 6.78 -3.52 -16.65
CA HIS A 372 5.92 -4.63 -17.02
C HIS A 372 6.29 -5.87 -16.21
N PHE A 373 5.32 -6.70 -15.89
CA PHE A 373 5.60 -7.91 -15.11
C PHE A 373 6.61 -8.83 -15.82
N GLY A 374 6.57 -8.90 -17.12
CA GLY A 374 7.42 -9.76 -17.95
C GLY A 374 8.82 -9.22 -18.23
N ILE A 375 9.29 -8.14 -17.58
CA ILE A 375 10.66 -7.65 -17.80
C ILE A 375 11.70 -8.71 -17.43
N SER A 376 12.80 -8.75 -18.19
CA SER A 376 13.91 -9.65 -17.91
C SER A 376 14.75 -9.23 -16.71
N THR A 377 14.92 -7.93 -16.51
CA THR A 377 15.72 -7.37 -15.41
C THR A 377 15.21 -6.00 -14.99
N PHE A 378 15.34 -5.67 -13.71
CA PHE A 378 15.20 -4.29 -13.24
C PHE A 378 16.45 -3.47 -13.61
N PRO A 379 16.34 -2.12 -13.74
CA PRO A 379 17.49 -1.25 -13.91
C PRO A 379 18.48 -1.39 -12.76
N THR A 380 19.77 -1.14 -13.07
CA THR A 380 20.83 -1.12 -12.04
C THR A 380 20.50 -0.08 -10.96
N GLY A 381 20.65 -0.46 -9.70
CA GLY A 381 20.33 0.37 -8.54
C GLY A 381 19.00 0.05 -7.87
N PHE A 382 18.08 -0.64 -8.56
CA PHE A 382 17.04 -1.40 -7.88
C PHE A 382 17.67 -2.65 -7.26
N ALA A 383 17.13 -3.14 -6.16
CA ALA A 383 17.73 -4.27 -5.43
C ALA A 383 18.19 -5.37 -6.37
N SER A 384 19.25 -6.05 -5.97
CA SER A 384 20.02 -7.02 -6.74
C SER A 384 19.33 -7.56 -7.98
N SER A 385 19.91 -7.31 -9.15
CA SER A 385 19.38 -7.69 -10.45
C SER A 385 18.96 -9.16 -10.52
N GLY A 386 17.81 -9.42 -11.11
CA GLY A 386 17.31 -10.75 -11.38
C GLY A 386 16.20 -11.21 -10.44
N GLU A 387 15.63 -12.36 -10.80
CA GLU A 387 14.64 -13.04 -9.97
C GLU A 387 15.33 -13.75 -8.80
N GLN A 388 14.75 -13.62 -7.61
CA GLN A 388 15.22 -14.32 -6.42
C GLN A 388 14.18 -15.35 -6.00
N PRO A 389 14.59 -16.55 -5.56
CA PRO A 389 13.70 -17.45 -4.85
C PRO A 389 13.22 -16.81 -3.55
N SER A 390 11.94 -16.97 -3.22
CA SER A 390 11.35 -16.36 -2.03
C SER A 390 12.06 -16.74 -0.73
N ASP A 391 12.54 -17.98 -0.60
CA ASP A 391 13.20 -18.47 0.62
C ASP A 391 14.59 -17.88 0.87
N ASP A 392 15.36 -17.65 -0.20
CA ASP A 392 16.69 -17.03 -0.06
C ASP A 392 16.58 -15.58 0.39
N PHE A 393 15.50 -14.94 -0.03
CA PHE A 393 15.20 -13.55 0.22
C PHE A 393 15.03 -13.25 1.73
N TYR A 394 14.24 -14.07 2.43
CA TYR A 394 13.96 -13.89 3.86
C TYR A 394 15.12 -14.26 4.80
N LYS A 395 16.21 -14.79 4.25
CA LYS A 395 17.42 -15.17 5.01
C LYS A 395 18.51 -14.09 4.99
N GLU A 396 18.33 -13.01 4.23
CA GLU A 396 19.35 -11.94 4.12
C GLU A 396 19.46 -11.09 5.39
N LYS A 397 20.69 -10.68 5.73
CA LYS A 397 20.94 -9.75 6.83
C LYS A 397 20.55 -8.32 6.44
N VAL A 398 19.81 -7.68 7.30
CA VAL A 398 19.00 -6.49 7.08
C VAL A 398 19.72 -5.15 7.14
N GLU A 399 20.99 -5.07 7.55
CA GLU A 399 21.62 -3.78 7.86
C GLU A 399 22.07 -2.94 6.64
N ALA A 400 22.50 -3.60 5.57
CA ALA A 400 23.12 -2.93 4.43
C ALA A 400 22.14 -2.06 3.62
N PRO A 401 20.89 -2.48 3.33
CA PRO A 401 19.97 -1.71 2.52
C PRO A 401 19.56 -0.36 3.13
N PHE A 402 19.63 -0.24 4.45
CA PHE A 402 19.26 1.00 5.17
C PHE A 402 20.41 2.02 5.29
N ARG A 403 21.57 1.73 4.72
CA ARG A 403 22.67 2.71 4.62
C ARG A 403 22.53 3.49 3.32
N ALA A 404 22.52 4.82 3.42
CA ALA A 404 22.46 5.68 2.25
C ALA A 404 23.63 5.38 1.29
N ASP A 405 23.28 4.82 0.12
CA ASP A 405 24.20 4.50 -0.96
C ASP A 405 23.70 5.17 -2.26
N PRO A 406 24.47 6.11 -2.84
CA PRO A 406 24.07 6.80 -4.06
C PRO A 406 24.04 5.89 -5.31
N SER A 407 24.51 4.64 -5.23
CA SER A 407 24.36 3.67 -6.31
C SER A 407 23.00 2.99 -6.30
N GLU A 408 22.26 3.06 -5.18
CA GLU A 408 20.94 2.50 -5.02
C GLU A 408 19.85 3.51 -5.42
N ALA A 409 18.85 3.05 -6.18
CA ALA A 409 17.79 3.89 -6.70
C ALA A 409 17.02 4.61 -5.57
N PHE A 410 16.59 3.88 -4.55
CA PHE A 410 15.88 4.47 -3.42
C PHE A 410 16.62 5.67 -2.82
N TRP A 411 17.91 5.50 -2.49
CA TRP A 411 18.70 6.56 -1.87
C TRP A 411 19.00 7.72 -2.81
N THR A 412 19.12 7.46 -4.11
CA THR A 412 19.28 8.49 -5.12
C THR A 412 18.03 9.39 -5.20
N PHE A 413 16.83 8.79 -5.25
CA PHE A 413 15.56 9.53 -5.29
C PHE A 413 15.27 10.23 -3.95
N SER A 414 15.52 9.58 -2.82
CA SER A 414 15.37 10.17 -1.49
C SER A 414 16.27 11.40 -1.32
N ASN A 415 17.54 11.30 -1.70
CA ASN A 415 18.46 12.46 -1.67
C ASN A 415 18.02 13.59 -2.59
N PHE A 416 17.49 13.26 -3.78
CA PHE A 416 16.94 14.26 -4.68
C PHE A 416 15.75 14.97 -4.03
N TYR A 417 14.75 14.21 -3.52
CA TYR A 417 13.61 14.78 -2.83
C TYR A 417 14.01 15.71 -1.69
N HIS A 418 14.90 15.29 -0.80
CA HIS A 418 15.35 16.13 0.31
C HIS A 418 15.99 17.46 -0.14
N LYS A 419 16.73 17.46 -1.25
CA LYS A 419 17.29 18.68 -1.82
C LYS A 419 16.22 19.61 -2.45
N ILE A 420 15.15 19.05 -2.96
CA ILE A 420 14.00 19.82 -3.45
C ILE A 420 13.20 20.34 -2.24
N ALA A 421 12.84 19.49 -1.29
CA ALA A 421 12.03 19.82 -0.13
C ALA A 421 12.64 20.92 0.75
N SER A 422 13.97 21.03 0.82
CA SER A 422 14.66 22.09 1.57
C SER A 422 14.41 23.50 1.03
N ASP A 423 13.92 23.64 -0.20
CA ASP A 423 13.64 24.91 -0.89
C ASP A 423 12.55 24.69 -1.95
N TYR A 424 11.49 24.03 -1.52
CA TYR A 424 10.42 23.48 -2.37
C TYR A 424 9.77 24.57 -3.23
N GLY A 425 9.33 25.65 -2.62
CA GLY A 425 8.60 26.72 -3.31
C GLY A 425 9.38 27.33 -4.49
N ASN A 426 10.73 27.39 -4.41
CA ASN A 426 11.55 27.92 -5.49
C ASN A 426 11.90 26.87 -6.56
N LYS A 427 11.89 25.59 -6.22
CA LYS A 427 12.36 24.50 -7.08
C LYS A 427 11.25 23.72 -7.79
N ILE A 428 10.09 23.57 -7.14
CA ILE A 428 9.06 22.63 -7.60
C ILE A 428 8.56 22.90 -9.03
N ALA A 429 8.45 24.14 -9.42
CA ALA A 429 8.01 24.48 -10.77
C ALA A 429 8.95 23.92 -11.87
N SER A 430 10.27 23.98 -11.65
CA SER A 430 11.25 23.41 -12.58
C SER A 430 11.27 21.88 -12.53
N VAL A 431 11.04 21.28 -11.35
CA VAL A 431 10.91 19.84 -11.19
C VAL A 431 9.70 19.33 -11.97
N ARG A 432 8.52 19.95 -11.80
CA ARG A 432 7.27 19.56 -12.50
C ARG A 432 7.43 19.58 -14.02
N VAL A 433 8.13 20.57 -14.59
CA VAL A 433 8.41 20.64 -16.03
C VAL A 433 9.19 19.42 -16.52
N GLU A 434 10.24 19.01 -15.81
CA GLU A 434 11.04 17.84 -16.18
C GLU A 434 10.26 16.52 -15.97
N VAL A 435 9.54 16.40 -14.85
CA VAL A 435 8.68 15.27 -14.54
C VAL A 435 7.62 15.09 -15.63
N ASP A 436 6.85 16.12 -15.93
CA ASP A 436 5.81 16.09 -16.96
C ASP A 436 6.38 15.72 -18.32
N GLY A 437 7.55 16.28 -18.69
CA GLY A 437 8.20 15.97 -19.96
C GLY A 437 8.65 14.51 -20.08
N ILE A 438 9.14 13.89 -19.02
CA ILE A 438 9.55 12.47 -19.01
C ILE A 438 8.33 11.57 -19.02
N GLU A 439 7.34 11.82 -18.16
CA GLU A 439 6.16 10.99 -18.06
C GLU A 439 5.28 11.05 -19.30
N GLN A 440 5.13 12.23 -19.93
CA GLN A 440 4.43 12.34 -21.20
C GLN A 440 5.11 11.49 -22.29
N ARG A 441 6.46 11.47 -22.34
CA ARG A 441 7.18 10.57 -23.25
C ARG A 441 6.99 9.10 -22.89
N ALA A 442 7.03 8.76 -21.61
CA ALA A 442 6.80 7.40 -21.15
C ALA A 442 5.39 6.92 -21.56
N PHE A 443 4.34 7.68 -21.25
CA PHE A 443 2.97 7.34 -21.65
C PHE A 443 2.78 7.27 -23.17
N ALA A 444 3.43 8.19 -23.92
CA ALA A 444 3.35 8.17 -25.39
C ALA A 444 4.05 6.95 -26.01
N LEU A 445 5.14 6.48 -25.43
CA LEU A 445 5.91 5.32 -25.89
C LEU A 445 5.31 4.00 -25.42
N HIS A 446 4.48 4.01 -24.38
CA HIS A 446 3.97 2.82 -23.71
C HIS A 446 3.29 1.85 -24.70
N LYS A 447 2.24 2.30 -25.40
CA LYS A 447 1.53 1.49 -26.36
C LYS A 447 2.39 1.02 -27.55
N PRO A 448 3.20 1.86 -28.22
CA PRO A 448 4.13 1.41 -29.25
C PRO A 448 5.11 0.31 -28.80
N VAL A 449 5.64 0.43 -27.58
CA VAL A 449 6.55 -0.58 -27.02
C VAL A 449 5.83 -1.89 -26.77
N GLU A 450 4.60 -1.85 -26.25
CA GLU A 450 3.79 -3.04 -26.04
C GLU A 450 3.41 -3.73 -27.36
N GLU A 451 3.10 -2.97 -28.42
CA GLU A 451 2.83 -3.53 -29.74
C GLU A 451 4.04 -4.33 -30.26
N VAL A 452 5.25 -3.80 -30.14
CA VAL A 452 6.49 -4.52 -30.48
C VAL A 452 6.69 -5.74 -29.59
N ALA A 453 6.49 -5.60 -28.28
CA ALA A 453 6.63 -6.71 -27.34
C ALA A 453 5.62 -7.83 -27.63
N LEU A 454 4.38 -7.52 -28.02
CA LEU A 454 3.36 -8.49 -28.38
C LEU A 454 3.73 -9.27 -29.66
N GLU A 455 4.27 -8.61 -30.68
CA GLU A 455 4.77 -9.27 -31.89
C GLU A 455 5.90 -10.23 -31.56
N LEU A 456 6.86 -9.78 -30.76
CA LEU A 456 7.99 -10.61 -30.32
C LEU A 456 7.56 -11.77 -29.42
N TYR A 457 6.60 -11.57 -28.53
CA TYR A 457 6.17 -12.56 -27.54
C TYR A 457 5.70 -13.88 -28.17
N SER A 458 5.16 -13.81 -29.39
CA SER A 458 4.71 -14.98 -30.12
C SER A 458 5.84 -15.84 -30.73
N VAL A 459 7.04 -15.25 -30.91
CA VAL A 459 8.19 -15.87 -31.56
C VAL A 459 9.41 -15.99 -30.68
N ASP A 460 9.65 -15.03 -29.81
CA ASP A 460 10.78 -14.96 -28.88
C ASP A 460 10.39 -14.17 -27.62
N LYS A 461 9.97 -14.89 -26.59
CA LYS A 461 9.58 -14.29 -25.32
C LYS A 461 10.73 -13.55 -24.61
N ALA A 462 11.97 -13.99 -24.79
CA ALA A 462 13.11 -13.32 -24.19
C ALA A 462 13.34 -11.96 -24.86
N ALA A 463 13.26 -11.88 -26.19
CA ALA A 463 13.34 -10.60 -26.89
C ALA A 463 12.19 -9.64 -26.53
N ALA A 464 10.99 -10.16 -26.27
CA ALA A 464 9.88 -9.36 -25.77
C ALA A 464 10.20 -8.79 -24.36
N ALA A 465 10.68 -9.64 -23.44
CA ALA A 465 11.06 -9.24 -22.09
C ALA A 465 12.20 -8.19 -22.09
N ASP A 466 13.20 -8.36 -22.96
CA ASP A 466 14.29 -7.40 -23.11
C ASP A 466 13.80 -6.07 -23.70
N THR A 467 12.84 -6.08 -24.62
CA THR A 467 12.22 -4.87 -25.16
C THR A 467 11.55 -4.05 -24.05
N LEU A 468 10.76 -4.73 -23.19
CA LEU A 468 10.11 -4.10 -22.05
C LEU A 468 11.12 -3.59 -21.02
N ALA A 469 12.18 -4.36 -20.72
CA ALA A 469 13.25 -3.95 -19.81
C ALA A 469 14.02 -2.72 -20.34
N ASN A 470 14.33 -2.70 -21.64
CA ASN A 470 14.99 -1.55 -22.26
C ASN A 470 14.14 -0.29 -22.23
N TYR A 471 12.82 -0.40 -22.38
CA TYR A 471 11.91 0.73 -22.19
C TYR A 471 11.96 1.28 -20.76
N SER A 472 11.79 0.43 -19.75
CA SER A 472 11.88 0.81 -18.34
C SER A 472 13.22 1.48 -18.02
N ASN A 473 14.31 0.85 -18.47
CA ASN A 473 15.67 1.37 -18.27
C ASN A 473 15.90 2.72 -18.96
N GLY A 474 15.38 2.92 -20.17
CA GLY A 474 15.47 4.19 -20.89
C GLY A 474 14.76 5.34 -20.17
N ILE A 475 13.57 5.09 -19.61
CA ILE A 475 12.85 6.06 -18.78
C ILE A 475 13.62 6.35 -17.49
N TYR A 476 14.11 5.31 -16.79
CA TYR A 476 14.91 5.46 -15.58
C TYR A 476 16.16 6.32 -15.80
N LEU A 477 16.95 6.04 -16.84
CA LEU A 477 18.14 6.81 -17.16
C LEU A 477 17.81 8.28 -17.48
N SER A 478 16.72 8.50 -18.25
CA SER A 478 16.24 9.87 -18.53
C SER A 478 15.85 10.63 -17.27
N THR A 479 15.30 9.91 -16.28
CA THR A 479 14.97 10.44 -14.95
C THR A 479 16.22 10.85 -14.18
N LEU A 480 17.24 9.99 -14.14
CA LEU A 480 18.52 10.32 -13.48
C LEU A 480 19.20 11.54 -14.11
N GLU A 481 19.19 11.65 -15.45
CA GLU A 481 19.70 12.82 -16.16
C GLU A 481 18.93 14.10 -15.82
N ALA A 482 17.58 14.03 -15.72
CA ALA A 482 16.77 15.17 -15.33
C ALA A 482 17.08 15.63 -13.91
N MET A 483 17.16 14.68 -12.96
CA MET A 483 17.53 14.96 -11.57
C MET A 483 18.90 15.65 -11.48
N ALA A 484 19.88 15.17 -12.26
CA ALA A 484 21.21 15.79 -12.32
C ALA A 484 21.13 17.23 -12.86
N ARG A 485 20.37 17.49 -13.94
CA ARG A 485 20.16 18.84 -14.48
C ARG A 485 19.51 19.77 -13.47
N ILE A 486 18.45 19.34 -12.80
CA ILE A 486 17.73 20.12 -11.77
C ILE A 486 18.67 20.51 -10.63
N LEU A 487 19.54 19.59 -10.21
CA LEU A 487 20.51 19.85 -9.13
C LEU A 487 21.74 20.63 -9.58
N GLY A 488 21.85 21.00 -10.87
CA GLY A 488 23.00 21.73 -11.41
C GLY A 488 24.28 20.91 -11.52
N ALA A 489 24.19 19.58 -11.49
CA ALA A 489 25.32 18.70 -11.77
C ALA A 489 25.65 18.78 -13.28
N LYS A 490 26.93 19.03 -13.58
CA LYS A 490 27.43 19.08 -14.96
C LYS A 490 27.84 17.71 -15.45
#